data_9f002b29596ace8df04f066b1d802199
#
_entry.id   9f002b29596ace8df04f066b1d802199
#
_cell.length_a   1.000
_cell.length_b   1.000
_cell.length_c   1.000
_cell.angle_alpha   90.00
_cell.angle_beta   90.00
_cell.angle_gamma   90.00
#
_symmetry.space_group_name_H-M   'P 1'
#
loop_
_entity.id
_entity.type
_entity.pdbx_description
1 polymer ?
#
loop_
_entity_poly.entity_id
_entity_poly.type
_entity_poly.pdbx_seq_one_letter_code
_entity_poly.pdbx_strand_id
1 'polypeptide(L)'
;MGQGPVNLSEALASFDAIWSPRIVARMNDYDVRIAHVEGEHVWHVHEDTDEFFLVLDGRFDIAMRSDDGTEYTATLLKGDTYVVPRGVFHRPTSPGASILMFELSGTSSTGDHHEGDLPEHVDSTAGHELG
;
A
#
# COMPACT_ATOMS: atom_id res chain seq x y z
N MET A 1 -3.49 -3.93 -19.52
CA MET A 1 -4.19 -4.88 -18.64
C MET A 1 -5.24 -5.60 -19.45
N GLY A 2 -5.28 -6.92 -19.36
CA GLY A 2 -6.22 -7.71 -20.14
C GLY A 2 -7.65 -7.62 -19.64
N GLN A 3 -8.55 -8.29 -20.35
CA GLN A 3 -9.98 -8.31 -20.02
C GLN A 3 -10.40 -9.57 -19.28
N GLY A 4 -9.51 -10.55 -19.14
CA GLY A 4 -9.77 -11.76 -18.39
C GLY A 4 -9.51 -11.60 -16.89
N PRO A 5 -9.85 -12.62 -16.12
CA PRO A 5 -9.56 -12.62 -14.70
C PRO A 5 -8.05 -12.52 -14.44
N VAL A 6 -7.69 -11.87 -13.32
CA VAL A 6 -6.30 -11.83 -12.86
C VAL A 6 -6.20 -12.66 -11.58
N ASN A 7 -5.33 -13.67 -11.60
CA ASN A 7 -5.03 -14.47 -10.43
C ASN A 7 -3.95 -13.76 -9.62
N LEU A 8 -4.23 -13.48 -8.34
CA LEU A 8 -3.30 -12.70 -7.52
C LEU A 8 -1.99 -13.44 -7.25
N SER A 9 -2.02 -14.75 -7.05
CA SER A 9 -0.79 -15.54 -6.82
C SER A 9 0.12 -15.50 -8.04
N GLU A 10 -0.45 -15.63 -9.23
CA GLU A 10 0.31 -15.54 -10.49
C GLU A 10 0.85 -14.13 -10.71
N ALA A 11 0.04 -13.12 -10.43
CA ALA A 11 0.44 -11.73 -10.56
C ALA A 11 1.59 -11.39 -9.61
N LEU A 12 1.50 -11.80 -8.35
CA LEU A 12 2.57 -11.61 -7.36
C LEU A 12 3.86 -12.32 -7.77
N ALA A 13 3.75 -13.49 -8.39
CA ALA A 13 4.94 -14.23 -8.86
C ALA A 13 5.60 -13.60 -10.09
N SER A 14 4.94 -12.65 -10.75
CA SER A 14 5.44 -12.04 -11.99
C SER A 14 6.42 -10.89 -11.76
N PHE A 15 6.57 -10.43 -10.53
CA PHE A 15 7.52 -9.37 -10.19
C PHE A 15 8.05 -9.58 -8.77
N ASP A 16 9.20 -8.99 -8.46
CA ASP A 16 9.83 -9.14 -7.14
C ASP A 16 10.19 -7.80 -6.48
N ALA A 17 9.95 -6.69 -7.15
CA ALA A 17 10.19 -5.36 -6.57
C ALA A 17 9.35 -5.17 -5.31
N ILE A 18 9.96 -4.64 -4.25
CA ILE A 18 9.25 -4.31 -3.00
C ILE A 18 8.83 -2.84 -3.00
N TRP A 19 7.74 -2.55 -2.27
CA TRP A 19 7.19 -1.20 -2.16
C TRP A 19 6.93 -0.55 -3.52
N SER A 20 6.57 -1.38 -4.51
CA SER A 20 6.33 -0.96 -5.89
C SER A 20 5.01 -1.55 -6.38
N PRO A 21 3.88 -0.92 -6.07
CA PRO A 21 2.57 -1.48 -6.36
C PRO A 21 2.32 -1.73 -7.84
N ARG A 22 1.63 -2.82 -8.12
CA ARG A 22 1.16 -3.19 -9.47
C ARG A 22 -0.36 -3.13 -9.51
N ILE A 23 -0.89 -2.47 -10.51
CA ILE A 23 -2.33 -2.34 -10.72
C ILE A 23 -2.83 -3.60 -11.42
N VAL A 24 -3.69 -4.35 -10.75
CA VAL A 24 -4.25 -5.61 -11.30
C VAL A 24 -5.66 -5.44 -11.85
N ALA A 25 -6.37 -4.41 -11.40
CA ALA A 25 -7.73 -4.13 -11.85
C ALA A 25 -8.08 -2.67 -11.56
N ARG A 26 -9.10 -2.19 -12.26
CA ARG A 26 -9.70 -0.89 -11.97
C ARG A 26 -11.20 -1.08 -11.80
N MET A 27 -11.75 -0.37 -10.82
CA MET A 27 -13.17 -0.40 -10.53
C MET A 27 -13.62 1.02 -10.21
N ASN A 28 -14.52 1.57 -11.03
CA ASN A 28 -14.92 2.97 -10.91
C ASN A 28 -13.68 3.88 -10.94
N ASP A 29 -13.53 4.77 -9.98
CA ASP A 29 -12.38 5.67 -9.87
C ASP A 29 -11.21 5.07 -9.08
N TYR A 30 -11.25 3.77 -8.80
CA TYR A 30 -10.30 3.11 -7.90
C TYR A 30 -9.42 2.12 -8.64
N ASP A 31 -8.17 2.04 -8.20
CA ASP A 31 -7.25 0.97 -8.60
C ASP A 31 -7.26 -0.12 -7.53
N VAL A 32 -7.24 -1.37 -7.98
CA VAL A 32 -6.88 -2.51 -7.14
C VAL A 32 -5.41 -2.78 -7.38
N ARG A 33 -4.59 -2.61 -6.34
CA ARG A 33 -3.13 -2.75 -6.43
C ARG A 33 -2.65 -3.87 -5.53
N ILE A 34 -1.56 -4.51 -5.93
CA ILE A 34 -0.86 -5.49 -5.10
C ILE A 34 0.60 -5.07 -4.97
N ALA A 35 1.22 -5.46 -3.87
CA ALA A 35 2.62 -5.15 -3.63
C ALA A 35 3.28 -6.21 -2.77
N HIS A 36 4.57 -6.44 -3.01
CA HIS A 36 5.45 -7.07 -2.03
C HIS A 36 6.00 -5.99 -1.14
N VAL A 37 6.06 -6.23 0.16
CA VAL A 37 6.55 -5.26 1.13
C VAL A 37 7.52 -5.92 2.08
N GLU A 38 8.61 -5.22 2.40
CA GLU A 38 9.62 -5.64 3.36
C GLU A 38 10.43 -4.41 3.77
N GLY A 39 10.66 -4.24 5.07
CA GLY A 39 11.33 -3.08 5.60
C GLY A 39 10.37 -1.93 5.89
N GLU A 40 10.89 -0.71 5.84
CA GLU A 40 10.13 0.48 6.21
C GLU A 40 9.75 1.32 5.00
N HIS A 41 8.51 1.79 5.01
CA HIS A 41 8.04 2.88 4.17
C HIS A 41 8.32 4.21 4.89
N VAL A 42 7.82 5.33 4.38
CA VAL A 42 7.96 6.63 5.02
C VAL A 42 6.69 7.04 5.74
N TRP A 43 6.81 7.93 6.73
CA TRP A 43 5.66 8.62 7.28
C TRP A 43 5.07 9.52 6.20
N HIS A 44 3.79 9.32 5.90
CA HIS A 44 3.11 10.07 4.85
C HIS A 44 1.62 10.17 5.13
N VAL A 45 0.93 10.99 4.35
CA VAL A 45 -0.50 11.20 4.50
C VAL A 45 -1.17 11.30 3.13
N HIS A 46 -2.37 10.73 3.03
CA HIS A 46 -3.29 10.94 1.91
C HIS A 46 -4.43 11.83 2.42
N GLU A 47 -4.55 13.02 1.87
CA GLU A 47 -5.52 13.99 2.40
C GLU A 47 -6.91 13.83 1.82
N ASP A 48 -7.03 13.26 0.62
CA ASP A 48 -8.28 13.22 -0.13
C ASP A 48 -8.93 11.84 -0.19
N THR A 49 -8.27 10.79 0.30
CA THR A 49 -8.77 9.42 0.17
C THR A 49 -8.37 8.56 1.36
N ASP A 50 -9.28 7.67 1.74
CA ASP A 50 -8.96 6.58 2.65
C ASP A 50 -8.12 5.54 1.89
N GLU A 51 -7.35 4.75 2.62
CA GLU A 51 -6.53 3.69 2.02
C GLU A 51 -6.89 2.34 2.63
N PHE A 52 -7.34 1.41 1.78
CA PHE A 52 -7.74 0.07 2.21
C PHE A 52 -6.59 -0.91 1.99
N PHE A 53 -6.33 -1.73 3.01
CA PHE A 53 -5.34 -2.80 2.97
C PHE A 53 -5.95 -4.15 3.28
N LEU A 54 -5.50 -5.17 2.56
CA LEU A 54 -5.75 -6.57 2.86
C LEU A 54 -4.41 -7.31 2.80
N VAL A 55 -4.04 -8.01 3.86
CA VAL A 55 -2.82 -8.83 3.87
C VAL A 55 -3.12 -10.18 3.25
N LEU A 56 -2.43 -10.49 2.16
CA LEU A 56 -2.57 -11.74 1.43
C LEU A 56 -1.66 -12.82 2.02
N ASP A 57 -0.49 -12.42 2.54
CA ASP A 57 0.45 -13.31 3.20
C ASP A 57 1.44 -12.48 4.03
N GLY A 58 1.94 -13.04 5.12
CA GLY A 58 2.92 -12.39 5.98
C GLY A 58 2.31 -11.49 7.03
N ARG A 59 3.07 -10.45 7.41
CA ARG A 59 2.67 -9.49 8.44
C ARG A 59 2.92 -8.07 7.96
N PHE A 60 1.98 -7.18 8.24
CA PHE A 60 2.04 -5.78 7.84
C PHE A 60 1.65 -4.91 9.02
N ASP A 61 2.53 -4.01 9.41
CA ASP A 61 2.31 -3.09 10.53
C ASP A 61 2.10 -1.68 9.99
N ILE A 62 1.12 -0.97 10.53
CA ILE A 62 0.84 0.40 10.15
C ILE A 62 0.92 1.26 11.41
N ALA A 63 2.01 2.02 11.55
CA ALA A 63 2.12 3.01 12.61
C ALA A 63 1.36 4.26 12.19
N MET A 64 0.62 4.85 13.12
CA MET A 64 -0.23 6.02 12.87
C MET A 64 -0.02 7.05 13.96
N ARG A 65 -0.30 8.33 13.65
CA ARG A 65 -0.26 9.42 14.62
C ARG A 65 -1.65 10.02 14.78
N SER A 66 -2.08 10.15 16.04
CA SER A 66 -3.26 10.93 16.38
C SER A 66 -2.96 12.43 16.31
N ASP A 67 -4.00 13.27 16.32
CA ASP A 67 -3.86 14.73 16.27
C ASP A 67 -3.04 15.28 17.44
N ASP A 68 -3.05 14.59 18.59
CA ASP A 68 -2.27 14.99 19.77
C ASP A 68 -0.81 14.48 19.71
N GLY A 69 -0.39 13.83 18.62
CA GLY A 69 0.95 13.31 18.44
C GLY A 69 1.18 11.92 19.02
N THR A 70 0.19 11.31 19.65
CA THR A 70 0.29 9.94 20.16
C THR A 70 0.38 8.97 18.99
N GLU A 71 1.33 8.04 19.06
CA GLU A 71 1.48 7.00 18.05
C GLU A 71 0.77 5.72 18.48
N TYR A 72 0.19 5.05 17.51
CA TYR A 72 -0.43 3.72 17.70
C TYR A 72 -0.20 2.90 16.43
N THR A 73 -0.24 1.57 16.58
CA THR A 73 0.09 0.67 15.47
C THR A 73 -1.01 -0.37 15.30
N ALA A 74 -1.45 -0.54 14.06
CA ALA A 74 -2.29 -1.67 13.67
C ALA A 74 -1.38 -2.75 13.08
N THR A 75 -1.50 -3.97 13.61
CA THR A 75 -0.76 -5.14 13.09
C THR A 75 -1.74 -6.03 12.34
N LEU A 76 -1.45 -6.25 11.06
CA LEU A 76 -2.26 -7.06 10.17
C LEU A 76 -1.53 -8.36 9.84
N LEU A 77 -2.23 -9.46 10.01
CA LEU A 77 -1.78 -10.78 9.59
C LEU A 77 -2.59 -11.23 8.38
N LYS A 78 -2.19 -12.36 7.80
CA LYS A 78 -2.89 -12.93 6.63
C LYS A 78 -4.40 -12.95 6.81
N GLY A 79 -5.11 -12.35 5.87
CA GLY A 79 -6.57 -12.26 5.89
C GLY A 79 -7.12 -11.04 6.60
N ASP A 80 -6.29 -10.27 7.29
CA ASP A 80 -6.76 -9.06 7.98
C ASP A 80 -6.90 -7.90 7.00
N THR A 81 -7.92 -7.07 7.27
CA THR A 81 -8.14 -5.83 6.53
C THR A 81 -8.08 -4.63 7.46
N TYR A 82 -7.71 -3.49 6.91
CA TYR A 82 -7.69 -2.24 7.67
C TYR A 82 -7.85 -1.05 6.73
N VAL A 83 -8.56 -0.04 7.20
CA VAL A 83 -8.68 1.24 6.47
C VAL A 83 -7.93 2.30 7.24
N VAL A 84 -6.95 2.93 6.60
CA VAL A 84 -6.31 4.15 7.11
C VAL A 84 -7.16 5.33 6.64
N PRO A 85 -7.78 6.08 7.56
CA PRO A 85 -8.60 7.21 7.16
C PRO A 85 -7.76 8.32 6.49
N ARG A 86 -8.38 9.05 5.59
CA ARG A 86 -7.74 10.25 5.03
C ARG A 86 -7.30 11.20 6.12
N GLY A 87 -6.20 11.88 5.91
CA GLY A 87 -5.67 12.85 6.86
C GLY A 87 -4.87 12.25 8.02
N VAL A 88 -4.75 10.93 8.12
CA VAL A 88 -3.97 10.28 9.17
C VAL A 88 -2.55 10.02 8.68
N PHE A 89 -1.57 10.62 9.34
CA PHE A 89 -0.16 10.32 9.09
C PHE A 89 0.14 8.89 9.49
N HIS A 90 0.77 8.14 8.60
CA HIS A 90 1.05 6.74 8.84
C HIS A 90 2.35 6.30 8.18
N ARG A 91 2.94 5.24 8.74
CA ARG A 91 4.15 4.60 8.20
C ARG A 91 3.99 3.09 8.22
N PRO A 92 3.86 2.46 7.06
CA PRO A 92 3.88 1.01 6.96
C PRO A 92 5.28 0.44 7.17
N THR A 93 5.35 -0.70 7.85
CA THR A 93 6.56 -1.50 7.98
C THR A 93 6.19 -2.97 7.89
N SER A 94 7.13 -3.82 7.49
CA SER A 94 6.87 -5.25 7.40
C SER A 94 8.16 -6.05 7.49
N PRO A 95 8.14 -7.23 8.16
CA PRO A 95 9.23 -8.19 8.03
C PRO A 95 9.15 -9.00 6.74
N GLY A 96 8.09 -8.86 5.99
CA GLY A 96 7.82 -9.50 4.71
C GLY A 96 6.36 -9.83 4.57
N ALA A 97 5.73 -9.32 3.52
CA ALA A 97 4.32 -9.56 3.25
C ALA A 97 3.98 -9.34 1.79
N SER A 98 2.81 -9.82 1.41
CA SER A 98 2.14 -9.45 0.16
C SER A 98 0.79 -8.85 0.53
N ILE A 99 0.48 -7.69 -0.04
CA ILE A 99 -0.72 -6.93 0.31
C ILE A 99 -1.52 -6.58 -0.94
N LEU A 100 -2.82 -6.36 -0.73
CA LEU A 100 -3.72 -5.78 -1.73
C LEU A 100 -4.25 -4.47 -1.18
N MET A 101 -4.32 -3.47 -2.05
CA MET A 101 -4.80 -2.14 -1.70
C MET A 101 -5.89 -1.71 -2.67
N PHE A 102 -6.90 -0.99 -2.16
CA PHE A 102 -7.78 -0.18 -2.97
C PHE A 102 -7.36 1.27 -2.80
N GLU A 103 -7.10 1.95 -3.89
CA GLU A 103 -6.72 3.34 -3.87
C GLU A 103 -7.38 4.11 -4.99
N LEU A 104 -7.70 5.38 -4.74
CA LEU A 104 -8.17 6.26 -5.79
C LEU A 104 -7.12 6.33 -6.89
N SER A 105 -7.53 6.18 -8.14
CA SER A 105 -6.61 6.19 -9.28
C SER A 105 -5.78 7.47 -9.29
N GLY A 106 -4.48 7.33 -9.51
CA GLY A 106 -3.54 8.45 -9.49
C GLY A 106 -2.94 8.77 -8.12
N THR A 107 -3.34 8.05 -7.06
CA THR A 107 -2.78 8.26 -5.72
C THR A 107 -1.34 7.75 -5.67
N SER A 108 -0.42 8.63 -5.25
CA SER A 108 0.99 8.27 -5.06
C SER A 108 1.17 7.37 -3.86
N SER A 109 2.07 6.39 -3.96
CA SER A 109 2.39 5.48 -2.85
C SER A 109 3.04 6.18 -1.66
N THR A 110 3.57 7.38 -1.84
CA THR A 110 4.18 8.18 -0.77
C THR A 110 3.28 9.31 -0.28
N GLY A 111 2.01 9.33 -0.72
CA GLY A 111 1.03 10.31 -0.28
C GLY A 111 1.25 11.70 -0.83
N ASP A 112 0.47 12.65 -0.28
CA ASP A 112 0.56 14.06 -0.67
C ASP A 112 1.75 14.73 0.00
N HIS A 113 2.08 14.31 1.22
CA HIS A 113 3.21 14.80 2.00
C HIS A 113 3.90 13.63 2.69
N HIS A 114 5.22 13.67 2.75
CA HIS A 114 6.01 12.65 3.46
C HIS A 114 7.13 13.30 4.26
N GLU A 115 7.61 12.58 5.28
CA GLU A 115 8.71 13.01 6.11
C GLU A 115 10.02 12.36 5.66
N GLY A 116 11.07 13.18 5.56
CA GLY A 116 12.40 12.70 5.22
C GLY A 116 12.57 12.35 3.75
N ASP A 117 13.77 11.88 3.42
CA ASP A 117 14.09 11.42 2.08
C ASP A 117 13.46 10.06 1.81
N LEU A 118 13.05 9.83 0.58
CA LEU A 118 12.51 8.53 0.19
C LEU A 118 13.64 7.49 0.14
N PRO A 119 13.48 6.34 0.80
CA PRO A 119 14.42 5.23 0.63
C PRO A 119 14.45 4.77 -0.83
N GLU A 120 15.60 4.26 -1.27
CA GLU A 120 15.76 3.79 -2.65
C GLU A 120 14.78 2.67 -3.02
N HIS A 121 14.40 1.86 -2.04
CA HIS A 121 13.48 0.75 -2.27
C HIS A 121 12.01 1.17 -2.36
N VAL A 122 11.68 2.43 -2.12
CA VAL A 122 10.30 2.93 -2.15
C VAL A 122 10.01 3.59 -3.48
N ASP A 123 8.99 3.08 -4.17
CA ASP A 123 8.48 3.64 -5.42
C ASP A 123 7.45 4.73 -5.09
N SER A 124 7.71 5.95 -5.54
CA SER A 124 6.83 7.09 -5.28
C SER A 124 5.78 7.31 -6.36
N THR A 125 5.65 6.40 -7.31
CA THR A 125 4.66 6.53 -8.38
C THR A 125 3.25 6.16 -7.91
N ALA A 126 2.28 6.36 -8.79
CA ALA A 126 0.90 5.94 -8.56
C ALA A 126 0.66 4.45 -8.86
N GLY A 127 1.72 3.65 -8.90
CA GLY A 127 1.68 2.24 -9.25
C GLY A 127 1.98 2.01 -10.72
N HIS A 128 2.34 0.78 -11.05
CA HIS A 128 2.66 0.35 -12.40
C HIS A 128 1.61 -0.62 -12.91
N GLU A 129 1.33 -0.59 -14.18
CA GLU A 129 0.48 -1.60 -14.80
C GLU A 129 1.14 -2.99 -14.67
N LEU A 130 0.33 -3.99 -14.45
CA LEU A 130 0.76 -5.37 -14.42
C LEU A 130 1.07 -5.84 -15.84
N GLY A 131 2.18 -6.48 -16.03
CA GLY A 131 2.63 -6.98 -17.32
C GLY A 131 3.59 -6.06 -17.97
#